data_7d46a05e50beb5af81bfe430baa51a40
#
_entry.id   7d46a05e50beb5af81bfe430baa51a40
#
_cell.length_a   1.000
_cell.length_b   1.000
_cell.length_c   1.000
_cell.angle_alpha   90.00
_cell.angle_beta   90.00
_cell.angle_gamma   90.00
#
_symmetry.space_group_name_H-M   'P 1'
#
loop_
_entity.id
_entity.type
_entity.pdbx_description
1 polymer ?
#
loop_
_entity_poly.entity_id
_entity_poly.type
_entity_poly.pdbx_seq_one_letter_code
_entity_poly.pdbx_strand_id
1 'polypeptide(L)'
;VGSEMCIRDSINMSLQKDGKNIFQDASDPNGLSEEAYYFIGGIMRHIKGMAAITNPLVNSYKRLVPGFEAPVYIAWSTTNRSPLIRIPAAADGEGTRIELRSPDSAANPYLTLAVCLSAGLEGIREKIEPPQSINANIFALSEKEREELHIDQLPGTLLEAVEELEKDTFIQKVLGDHIAGKYIDAKRKEWHEYRSQVSEWEIQEYLYKY
;
A
#
# COMPACT_ATOMS: atom_id res chain seq x y z
N VAL A 1 -4.79 -7.43 21.16
CA VAL A 1 -4.76 -8.01 19.82
C VAL A 1 -5.94 -7.50 18.98
N GLY A 2 -7.17 -7.52 19.51
CA GLY A 2 -8.34 -7.04 18.75
C GLY A 2 -8.32 -5.55 18.39
N SER A 3 -7.79 -4.70 19.27
CA SER A 3 -7.67 -3.25 19.00
C SER A 3 -6.58 -2.91 17.98
N GLU A 4 -5.50 -3.68 17.92
CA GLU A 4 -4.40 -3.46 16.99
C GLU A 4 -4.80 -3.76 15.54
N MET A 5 -5.73 -4.69 15.31
CA MET A 5 -6.26 -4.97 13.98
C MET A 5 -7.16 -3.83 13.44
N CYS A 6 -7.61 -2.94 14.30
CA CYS A 6 -8.43 -1.78 13.94
C CYS A 6 -7.61 -0.49 13.79
N ILE A 7 -6.31 -0.49 14.08
CA ILE A 7 -5.44 0.69 13.95
C ILE A 7 -5.26 0.97 12.46
N ARG A 8 -5.74 2.12 12.04
CA ARG A 8 -5.51 2.65 10.70
C ARG A 8 -4.43 3.70 10.78
N ASP A 9 -3.37 3.48 10.05
CA ASP A 9 -2.49 4.56 9.67
C ASP A 9 -2.66 4.86 8.19
N SER A 10 -2.58 6.13 7.85
CA SER A 10 -2.64 6.61 6.48
C SER A 10 -1.55 7.64 6.28
N ILE A 11 -0.91 7.59 5.12
CA ILE A 11 0.07 8.60 4.75
C ILE A 11 -0.58 9.56 3.77
N ASN A 12 -0.72 10.81 4.18
CA ASN A 12 -1.17 11.88 3.32
C ASN A 12 0.05 12.54 2.68
N MET A 13 0.03 12.69 1.36
CA MET A 13 1.13 13.21 0.56
C MET A 13 0.65 14.26 -0.41
N SER A 14 1.39 15.34 -0.53
CA SER A 14 1.29 16.35 -1.56
C SER A 14 2.68 16.87 -1.91
N LEU A 15 2.85 17.40 -3.11
CA LEU A 15 4.09 18.05 -3.51
C LEU A 15 3.84 19.54 -3.75
N GLN A 16 4.86 20.34 -3.41
CA GLN A 16 4.85 21.78 -3.66
C GLN A 16 6.04 22.17 -4.52
N LYS A 17 5.80 23.12 -5.43
CA LYS A 17 6.82 23.79 -6.21
C LYS A 17 6.58 25.28 -6.14
N ASP A 18 7.60 26.05 -5.78
CA ASP A 18 7.51 27.49 -5.64
C ASP A 18 6.34 27.96 -4.72
N GLY A 19 6.09 27.20 -3.65
CA GLY A 19 5.04 27.48 -2.68
C GLY A 19 3.61 27.12 -3.14
N LYS A 20 3.46 26.52 -4.32
CA LYS A 20 2.16 26.09 -4.84
C LYS A 20 2.05 24.55 -4.82
N ASN A 21 0.87 24.06 -4.44
CA ASN A 21 0.56 22.63 -4.53
C ASN A 21 0.47 22.22 -5.99
N ILE A 22 1.38 21.32 -6.43
CA ILE A 22 1.41 20.88 -7.83
C ILE A 22 0.48 19.69 -8.11
N PHE A 23 -0.21 19.17 -7.09
CA PHE A 23 -1.20 18.10 -7.29
C PHE A 23 -2.58 18.62 -7.71
N GLN A 24 -2.79 19.93 -7.65
CA GLN A 24 -4.06 20.55 -7.95
C GLN A 24 -4.17 20.97 -9.42
N ASP A 25 -5.29 20.61 -10.05
CA ASP A 25 -5.77 21.22 -11.30
C ASP A 25 -7.30 21.39 -11.22
N ALA A 26 -7.76 22.66 -11.18
CA ALA A 26 -9.18 22.98 -11.12
C ALA A 26 -9.95 22.65 -12.40
N SER A 27 -9.27 22.43 -13.51
CA SER A 27 -9.88 22.06 -14.80
C SER A 27 -10.15 20.55 -14.94
N ASP A 28 -9.49 19.74 -14.11
CA ASP A 28 -9.69 18.28 -14.09
C ASP A 28 -10.95 17.89 -13.30
N PRO A 29 -11.75 16.92 -13.78
CA PRO A 29 -12.96 16.47 -13.09
C PRO A 29 -12.74 15.96 -11.65
N ASN A 30 -11.56 15.44 -11.35
CA ASN A 30 -11.17 14.98 -10.03
C ASN A 30 -10.36 16.02 -9.22
N GLY A 31 -10.07 17.18 -9.83
CA GLY A 31 -9.23 18.23 -9.25
C GLY A 31 -7.75 17.89 -9.16
N LEU A 32 -7.27 16.94 -9.97
CA LEU A 32 -5.91 16.41 -9.94
C LEU A 32 -5.12 16.86 -11.18
N SER A 33 -3.88 17.27 -10.97
CA SER A 33 -2.94 17.53 -12.05
C SER A 33 -2.38 16.23 -12.66
N GLU A 34 -1.74 16.33 -13.82
CA GLU A 34 -1.00 15.21 -14.41
C GLU A 34 0.06 14.66 -13.45
N GLU A 35 0.76 15.53 -12.72
CA GLU A 35 1.75 15.14 -11.75
C GLU A 35 1.15 14.30 -10.61
N ALA A 36 -0.06 14.63 -10.16
CA ALA A 36 -0.76 13.84 -9.16
C ALA A 36 -1.12 12.45 -9.69
N TYR A 37 -1.63 12.36 -10.93
CA TYR A 37 -1.91 11.07 -11.56
C TYR A 37 -0.65 10.23 -11.72
N TYR A 38 0.43 10.80 -12.24
CA TYR A 38 1.71 10.10 -12.39
C TYR A 38 2.29 9.64 -11.04
N PHE A 39 2.15 10.47 -9.99
CA PHE A 39 2.59 10.10 -8.65
C PHE A 39 1.80 8.89 -8.11
N ILE A 40 0.48 8.87 -8.32
CA ILE A 40 -0.37 7.70 -8.00
C ILE A 40 0.08 6.48 -8.79
N GLY A 41 0.31 6.62 -10.09
CA GLY A 41 0.78 5.55 -10.96
C GLY A 41 2.10 4.94 -10.49
N GLY A 42 3.05 5.78 -10.09
CA GLY A 42 4.34 5.35 -9.56
C GLY A 42 4.20 4.56 -8.25
N ILE A 43 3.38 5.04 -7.32
CA ILE A 43 3.10 4.29 -6.08
C ILE A 43 2.43 2.95 -6.39
N MET A 44 1.41 2.92 -7.23
CA MET A 44 0.68 1.69 -7.56
C MET A 44 1.57 0.65 -8.24
N ARG A 45 2.52 1.09 -9.07
CA ARG A 45 3.50 0.22 -9.73
C ARG A 45 4.37 -0.55 -8.73
N HIS A 46 4.82 0.11 -7.67
CA HIS A 46 5.77 -0.43 -6.70
C HIS A 46 5.14 -0.93 -5.41
N ILE A 47 3.82 -0.80 -5.25
CA ILE A 47 3.16 -0.99 -3.95
C ILE A 47 3.34 -2.40 -3.37
N LYS A 48 3.44 -3.44 -4.21
CA LYS A 48 3.71 -4.81 -3.75
C LYS A 48 5.10 -4.93 -3.15
N GLY A 49 6.12 -4.38 -3.82
CA GLY A 49 7.50 -4.34 -3.30
C GLY A 49 7.63 -3.43 -2.07
N MET A 50 6.85 -2.36 -2.00
CA MET A 50 6.80 -1.47 -0.84
C MET A 50 6.11 -2.12 0.36
N ALA A 51 5.25 -3.12 0.16
CA ALA A 51 4.44 -3.72 1.22
C ALA A 51 5.27 -4.26 2.38
N ALA A 52 6.43 -4.89 2.12
CA ALA A 52 7.34 -5.35 3.17
C ALA A 52 7.84 -4.22 4.07
N ILE A 53 7.94 -2.99 3.56
CA ILE A 53 8.41 -1.80 4.29
C ILE A 53 7.25 -1.11 5.01
N THR A 54 6.12 -0.96 4.32
CA THR A 54 4.93 -0.26 4.84
C THR A 54 4.10 -1.12 5.78
N ASN A 55 4.26 -2.44 5.72
CA ASN A 55 3.57 -3.45 6.52
C ASN A 55 4.59 -4.49 7.05
N PRO A 56 5.46 -4.08 8.01
CA PRO A 56 6.71 -4.79 8.28
C PRO A 56 6.58 -6.04 9.17
N LEU A 57 5.43 -6.33 9.73
CA LEU A 57 5.25 -7.41 10.70
C LEU A 57 4.35 -8.52 10.14
N VAL A 58 4.51 -9.73 10.66
CA VAL A 58 3.56 -10.82 10.41
C VAL A 58 2.12 -10.39 10.74
N ASN A 59 1.93 -9.65 11.84
CA ASN A 59 0.62 -9.12 12.25
C ASN A 59 0.03 -8.09 11.28
N SER A 60 0.84 -7.39 10.50
CA SER A 60 0.36 -6.45 9.49
C SER A 60 -0.59 -7.13 8.50
N TYR A 61 -0.30 -8.36 8.12
CA TYR A 61 -1.07 -9.15 7.15
C TYR A 61 -2.33 -9.79 7.73
N LYS A 62 -2.43 -9.89 9.06
CA LYS A 62 -3.69 -10.26 9.72
C LYS A 62 -4.73 -9.14 9.66
N ARG A 63 -4.30 -7.90 9.41
CA ARG A 63 -5.13 -6.73 9.15
C ARG A 63 -5.50 -6.61 7.66
N LEU A 64 -4.57 -6.96 6.77
CA LEU A 64 -4.73 -6.90 5.31
C LEU A 64 -5.51 -8.10 4.79
N VAL A 65 -6.75 -8.25 5.26
CA VAL A 65 -7.64 -9.36 4.89
C VAL A 65 -8.92 -8.79 4.28
N PRO A 66 -9.44 -9.37 3.18
CA PRO A 66 -10.71 -8.92 2.60
C PRO A 66 -11.84 -8.92 3.62
N GLY A 67 -12.65 -7.84 3.61
CA GLY A 67 -13.77 -7.69 4.56
C GLY A 67 -13.43 -6.95 5.85
N PHE A 68 -12.16 -6.63 6.10
CA PHE A 68 -11.71 -5.73 7.16
C PHE A 68 -11.55 -4.29 6.65
N GLU A 69 -11.26 -3.35 7.56
CA GLU A 69 -11.20 -1.92 7.22
C GLU A 69 -9.96 -1.51 6.39
N ALA A 70 -8.88 -2.30 6.41
CA ALA A 70 -7.69 -2.00 5.65
C ALA A 70 -7.86 -2.40 4.18
N PRO A 71 -7.43 -1.54 3.23
CA PRO A 71 -7.55 -1.84 1.82
C PRO A 71 -6.52 -2.90 1.43
N VAL A 72 -6.99 -3.94 0.76
CA VAL A 72 -6.15 -5.02 0.21
C VAL A 72 -6.04 -4.95 -1.32
N TYR A 73 -6.94 -4.24 -1.97
CA TYR A 73 -7.02 -4.14 -3.43
C TYR A 73 -6.26 -2.92 -3.94
N ILE A 74 -5.41 -3.13 -4.94
CA ILE A 74 -4.58 -2.11 -5.57
C ILE A 74 -5.44 -1.31 -6.54
N ALA A 75 -6.06 -0.27 -6.02
CA ALA A 75 -6.94 0.64 -6.75
C ALA A 75 -6.87 2.04 -6.12
N TRP A 76 -7.39 3.04 -6.84
CA TRP A 76 -7.53 4.39 -6.31
C TRP A 76 -8.95 4.95 -6.58
N SER A 77 -9.38 5.94 -5.78
CA SER A 77 -10.68 6.59 -5.92
C SER A 77 -10.71 7.97 -5.27
N THR A 78 -11.59 8.83 -5.78
CA THR A 78 -11.93 10.14 -5.18
C THR A 78 -13.08 10.07 -4.19
N THR A 79 -13.94 9.06 -4.28
CA THR A 79 -15.21 8.99 -3.51
C THR A 79 -15.28 7.83 -2.55
N ASN A 80 -14.58 6.71 -2.84
CA ASN A 80 -14.70 5.48 -2.10
C ASN A 80 -13.62 5.33 -1.01
N ARG A 81 -13.92 4.55 0.04
CA ARG A 81 -12.99 4.21 1.13
C ARG A 81 -12.41 2.80 1.03
N SER A 82 -12.83 2.00 0.05
CA SER A 82 -12.30 0.65 -0.16
C SER A 82 -10.94 0.59 -0.88
N PRO A 83 -10.57 1.53 -1.77
CA PRO A 83 -9.28 1.46 -2.46
C PRO A 83 -8.08 1.75 -1.56
N LEU A 84 -6.92 1.31 -2.06
CA LEU A 84 -5.61 1.52 -1.47
C LEU A 84 -5.23 3.01 -1.39
N ILE A 85 -5.48 3.75 -2.47
CA ILE A 85 -5.23 5.18 -2.55
C ILE A 85 -6.56 5.93 -2.63
N ARG A 86 -6.73 6.88 -1.73
CA ARG A 86 -7.88 7.78 -1.72
C ARG A 86 -7.44 9.22 -1.98
N ILE A 87 -8.27 9.96 -2.70
CA ILE A 87 -8.12 11.41 -2.84
C ILE A 87 -9.13 12.06 -1.87
N PRO A 88 -8.69 12.60 -0.72
CA PRO A 88 -9.58 13.27 0.20
C PRO A 88 -10.12 14.56 -0.42
N ALA A 89 -11.41 14.85 -0.22
CA ALA A 89 -11.98 16.12 -0.66
C ALA A 89 -11.27 17.30 0.00
N ALA A 90 -10.92 18.30 -0.79
CA ALA A 90 -10.37 19.57 -0.33
C ALA A 90 -11.39 20.68 -0.63
N ALA A 91 -11.82 21.39 0.41
CA ALA A 91 -12.88 22.40 0.28
C ALA A 91 -12.46 23.63 -0.56
N ASP A 92 -11.17 23.92 -0.58
CA ASP A 92 -10.54 25.09 -1.24
C ASP A 92 -9.57 24.72 -2.37
N GLY A 93 -9.41 23.43 -2.64
CA GLY A 93 -8.43 22.92 -3.62
C GLY A 93 -6.96 23.00 -3.17
N GLU A 94 -6.59 23.93 -2.30
CA GLU A 94 -5.19 24.05 -1.83
C GLU A 94 -4.73 22.84 -1.02
N GLY A 95 -5.67 22.13 -0.39
CA GLY A 95 -5.44 20.89 0.35
C GLY A 95 -5.42 19.61 -0.49
N THR A 96 -5.33 19.70 -1.83
CA THR A 96 -5.28 18.52 -2.70
C THR A 96 -4.10 17.62 -2.35
N ARG A 97 -4.40 16.37 -2.02
CA ARG A 97 -3.43 15.38 -1.56
C ARG A 97 -3.88 13.97 -1.88
N ILE A 98 -2.98 13.05 -1.87
CA ILE A 98 -3.26 11.62 -1.95
C ILE A 98 -3.10 10.99 -0.56
N GLU A 99 -3.93 10.02 -0.24
CA GLU A 99 -3.89 9.25 1.00
C GLU A 99 -3.60 7.79 0.67
N LEU A 100 -2.40 7.32 1.04
CA LEU A 100 -2.07 5.89 1.01
C LEU A 100 -2.57 5.24 2.30
N ARG A 101 -3.39 4.20 2.19
CA ARG A 101 -4.19 3.67 3.30
C ARG A 101 -3.76 2.28 3.78
N SER A 102 -2.79 1.66 3.14
CA SER A 102 -2.26 0.35 3.55
C SER A 102 -1.21 0.40 4.66
N PRO A 103 -0.41 1.47 4.86
CA PRO A 103 0.65 1.45 5.85
C PRO A 103 0.17 1.10 7.25
N ASP A 104 1.08 0.54 8.03
CA ASP A 104 0.90 0.07 9.39
C ASP A 104 1.62 1.02 10.37
N SER A 105 1.11 1.17 11.58
CA SER A 105 1.74 1.98 12.64
C SER A 105 3.12 1.46 13.06
N ALA A 106 3.41 0.18 12.81
CA ALA A 106 4.72 -0.41 13.06
C ALA A 106 5.76 -0.11 11.96
N ALA A 107 5.34 0.51 10.85
CA ALA A 107 6.24 0.87 9.76
C ALA A 107 7.27 1.92 10.22
N ASN A 108 8.53 1.74 9.81
CA ASN A 108 9.55 2.76 10.03
C ASN A 108 9.23 3.99 9.17
N PRO A 109 8.93 5.16 9.77
CA PRO A 109 8.48 6.33 9.02
C PRO A 109 9.53 6.83 8.02
N TYR A 110 10.81 6.73 8.32
CA TYR A 110 11.88 7.17 7.42
C TYR A 110 11.94 6.31 6.16
N LEU A 111 11.93 4.98 6.32
CA LEU A 111 11.95 4.06 5.19
C LEU A 111 10.66 4.18 4.37
N THR A 112 9.52 4.24 5.05
CA THR A 112 8.20 4.35 4.40
C THR A 112 8.09 5.63 3.57
N LEU A 113 8.48 6.77 4.13
CA LEU A 113 8.45 8.03 3.40
C LEU A 113 9.45 8.04 2.23
N ALA A 114 10.62 7.44 2.40
CA ALA A 114 11.62 7.34 1.34
C ALA A 114 11.09 6.52 0.14
N VAL A 115 10.50 5.34 0.38
CA VAL A 115 9.97 4.52 -0.71
C VAL A 115 8.73 5.14 -1.35
N CYS A 116 7.81 5.74 -0.57
CA CYS A 116 6.64 6.42 -1.10
C CYS A 116 7.02 7.61 -2.00
N LEU A 117 7.92 8.48 -1.50
CA LEU A 117 8.36 9.66 -2.26
C LEU A 117 9.09 9.24 -3.53
N SER A 118 10.00 8.28 -3.42
CA SER A 118 10.79 7.81 -4.59
C SER A 118 9.92 7.16 -5.65
N ALA A 119 8.98 6.31 -5.27
CA ALA A 119 8.04 5.69 -6.19
C ALA A 119 7.14 6.73 -6.89
N GLY A 120 6.59 7.68 -6.13
CA GLY A 120 5.78 8.75 -6.71
C GLY A 120 6.58 9.67 -7.66
N LEU A 121 7.82 10.02 -7.30
CA LEU A 121 8.69 10.84 -8.16
C LEU A 121 9.15 10.07 -9.41
N GLU A 122 9.34 8.75 -9.32
CA GLU A 122 9.56 7.93 -10.53
C GLU A 122 8.34 7.99 -11.43
N GLY A 123 7.13 7.86 -10.85
CA GLY A 123 5.88 7.98 -11.60
C GLY A 123 5.79 9.28 -12.39
N ILE A 124 6.14 10.41 -11.77
CA ILE A 124 6.17 11.72 -12.45
C ILE A 124 7.22 11.75 -13.57
N ARG A 125 8.43 11.24 -13.30
CA ARG A 125 9.54 11.26 -14.24
C ARG A 125 9.29 10.40 -15.46
N GLU A 126 8.74 9.19 -15.25
CA GLU A 126 8.45 8.21 -16.30
C GLU A 126 7.05 8.39 -16.90
N LYS A 127 6.26 9.35 -16.37
CA LYS A 127 4.86 9.60 -16.77
C LYS A 127 3.99 8.35 -16.69
N ILE A 128 4.03 7.68 -15.53
CA ILE A 128 3.29 6.45 -15.30
C ILE A 128 1.83 6.78 -15.00
N GLU A 129 0.96 6.52 -15.96
CA GLU A 129 -0.47 6.70 -15.76
C GLU A 129 -1.03 5.62 -14.80
N PRO A 130 -1.84 5.99 -13.80
CA PRO A 130 -2.54 5.02 -12.98
C PRO A 130 -3.66 4.35 -13.79
N PRO A 131 -4.11 3.15 -13.42
CA PRO A 131 -5.32 2.57 -14.00
C PRO A 131 -6.54 3.46 -13.71
N GLN A 132 -7.65 3.17 -14.36
CA GLN A 132 -8.90 3.91 -14.15
C GLN A 132 -9.34 3.86 -12.67
N SER A 133 -9.85 4.98 -12.16
CA SER A 133 -10.36 5.05 -10.78
C SER A 133 -11.57 4.13 -10.57
N ILE A 134 -11.61 3.47 -9.41
CA ILE A 134 -12.69 2.54 -9.05
C ILE A 134 -13.60 3.20 -8.02
N ASN A 135 -14.77 3.65 -8.46
CA ASN A 135 -15.76 4.30 -7.59
C ASN A 135 -16.81 3.30 -7.02
N ALA A 136 -16.80 2.06 -7.49
CA ALA A 136 -17.63 0.98 -6.94
C ALA A 136 -17.04 0.43 -5.63
N ASN A 137 -17.88 -0.22 -4.82
CA ASN A 137 -17.41 -0.94 -3.64
C ASN A 137 -16.67 -2.21 -4.08
N ILE A 138 -15.34 -2.19 -4.05
CA ILE A 138 -14.48 -3.28 -4.53
C ILE A 138 -14.75 -4.59 -3.77
N PHE A 139 -15.14 -4.52 -2.50
CA PHE A 139 -15.45 -5.72 -1.71
C PHE A 139 -16.74 -6.43 -2.17
N ALA A 140 -17.63 -5.72 -2.87
CA ALA A 140 -18.85 -6.30 -3.42
C ALA A 140 -18.65 -6.94 -4.82
N LEU A 141 -17.50 -6.68 -5.46
CA LEU A 141 -17.17 -7.25 -6.76
C LEU A 141 -16.79 -8.74 -6.61
N SER A 142 -17.26 -9.56 -7.54
CA SER A 142 -16.80 -10.94 -7.68
C SER A 142 -15.34 -11.01 -8.13
N GLU A 143 -14.70 -12.16 -7.95
CA GLU A 143 -13.31 -12.38 -8.39
C GLU A 143 -13.17 -12.10 -9.90
N LYS A 144 -14.11 -12.60 -10.70
CA LYS A 144 -14.14 -12.39 -12.15
C LYS A 144 -14.24 -10.90 -12.54
N GLU A 145 -15.08 -10.13 -11.86
CA GLU A 145 -15.20 -8.69 -12.11
C GLU A 145 -13.92 -7.94 -11.73
N ARG A 146 -13.23 -8.37 -10.67
CA ARG A 146 -11.92 -7.79 -10.31
C ARG A 146 -10.85 -8.12 -11.34
N GLU A 147 -10.82 -9.34 -11.87
CA GLU A 147 -9.92 -9.74 -12.96
C GLU A 147 -10.18 -8.91 -14.24
N GLU A 148 -11.43 -8.74 -14.64
CA GLU A 148 -11.83 -7.95 -15.81
C GLU A 148 -11.42 -6.47 -15.65
N LEU A 149 -11.46 -5.94 -14.42
CA LEU A 149 -11.03 -4.57 -14.10
C LEU A 149 -9.52 -4.46 -13.80
N HIS A 150 -8.78 -5.56 -13.91
CA HIS A 150 -7.35 -5.62 -13.58
C HIS A 150 -7.01 -5.11 -12.16
N ILE A 151 -7.90 -5.38 -11.20
CA ILE A 151 -7.71 -5.02 -9.79
C ILE A 151 -6.90 -6.12 -9.12
N ASP A 152 -5.65 -5.82 -8.88
CA ASP A 152 -4.70 -6.71 -8.20
C ASP A 152 -4.80 -6.57 -6.67
N GLN A 153 -4.11 -7.43 -5.93
CA GLN A 153 -4.11 -7.44 -4.47
C GLN A 153 -2.71 -7.22 -3.91
N LEU A 154 -2.67 -6.65 -2.70
CA LEU A 154 -1.45 -6.62 -1.90
C LEU A 154 -1.05 -8.05 -1.50
N PRO A 155 0.23 -8.29 -1.21
CA PRO A 155 0.67 -9.54 -0.61
C PRO A 155 -0.15 -9.89 0.63
N GLY A 156 -0.52 -11.16 0.78
CA GLY A 156 -1.33 -11.66 1.90
C GLY A 156 -0.51 -12.09 3.11
N THR A 157 0.81 -12.20 2.96
CA THR A 157 1.75 -12.62 4.01
C THR A 157 3.02 -11.79 3.99
N LEU A 158 3.75 -11.79 5.12
CA LEU A 158 5.08 -11.15 5.17
C LEU A 158 6.05 -11.77 4.17
N LEU A 159 5.99 -13.10 3.96
CA LEU A 159 6.86 -13.76 3.00
C LEU A 159 6.60 -13.27 1.57
N GLU A 160 5.33 -13.28 1.15
CA GLU A 160 4.96 -12.78 -0.19
C GLU A 160 5.42 -11.33 -0.40
N ALA A 161 5.26 -10.47 0.62
CA ALA A 161 5.72 -9.09 0.52
C ALA A 161 7.25 -8.98 0.39
N VAL A 162 8.00 -9.82 1.09
CA VAL A 162 9.46 -9.89 0.94
C VAL A 162 9.85 -10.38 -0.46
N GLU A 163 9.14 -11.38 -0.99
CA GLU A 163 9.37 -11.87 -2.36
C GLU A 163 9.06 -10.82 -3.42
N GLU A 164 8.03 -9.99 -3.21
CA GLU A 164 7.75 -8.84 -4.08
C GLU A 164 8.83 -7.75 -3.96
N LEU A 165 9.35 -7.49 -2.75
CA LEU A 165 10.49 -6.58 -2.57
C LEU A 165 11.75 -7.08 -3.27
N GLU A 166 12.02 -8.39 -3.27
CA GLU A 166 13.15 -8.99 -3.99
C GLU A 166 13.06 -8.88 -5.52
N LYS A 167 11.84 -8.82 -6.05
CA LYS A 167 11.60 -8.60 -7.48
C LYS A 167 11.69 -7.11 -7.86
N ASP A 168 11.43 -6.22 -6.93
CA ASP A 168 11.41 -4.79 -7.16
C ASP A 168 12.80 -4.16 -6.99
N THR A 169 13.57 -4.19 -8.07
CA THR A 169 14.94 -3.62 -8.09
C THR A 169 14.98 -2.12 -7.87
N PHE A 170 13.88 -1.39 -8.17
CA PHE A 170 13.80 0.05 -7.92
C PHE A 170 13.72 0.33 -6.41
N ILE A 171 12.80 -0.31 -5.71
CA ILE A 171 12.66 -0.13 -4.25
C ILE A 171 13.92 -0.58 -3.52
N GLN A 172 14.57 -1.67 -3.94
CA GLN A 172 15.86 -2.07 -3.38
C GLN A 172 16.93 -0.98 -3.55
N LYS A 173 17.02 -0.32 -4.71
CA LYS A 173 17.94 0.80 -4.94
C LYS A 173 17.62 2.01 -4.05
N VAL A 174 16.34 2.30 -3.81
CA VAL A 174 15.93 3.39 -2.89
C VAL A 174 16.43 3.11 -1.48
N LEU A 175 16.36 1.87 -1.02
CA LEU A 175 16.86 1.45 0.29
C LEU A 175 18.39 1.40 0.34
N GLY A 176 19.04 1.20 -0.79
CA GLY A 176 20.45 0.88 -0.93
C GLY A 176 20.76 -0.58 -0.61
N ASP A 177 21.76 -1.14 -1.28
CA ASP A 177 22.07 -2.57 -1.27
C ASP A 177 22.23 -3.16 0.14
N HIS A 178 22.90 -2.39 1.03
CA HIS A 178 23.14 -2.86 2.39
C HIS A 178 21.85 -2.99 3.20
N ILE A 179 21.00 -1.96 3.17
CA ILE A 179 19.73 -1.97 3.94
C ILE A 179 18.78 -2.99 3.32
N ALA A 180 18.63 -3.01 2.00
CA ALA A 180 17.76 -3.94 1.30
C ALA A 180 18.09 -5.39 1.64
N GLY A 181 19.36 -5.79 1.49
CA GLY A 181 19.80 -7.16 1.79
C GLY A 181 19.56 -7.53 3.26
N LYS A 182 19.99 -6.68 4.21
CA LYS A 182 19.80 -6.95 5.65
C LYS A 182 18.33 -6.99 6.05
N TYR A 183 17.51 -6.15 5.45
CA TYR A 183 16.08 -6.13 5.71
C TYR A 183 15.40 -7.40 5.23
N ILE A 184 15.67 -7.82 3.99
CA ILE A 184 15.16 -9.05 3.39
C ILE A 184 15.54 -10.26 4.25
N ASP A 185 16.83 -10.41 4.60
CA ASP A 185 17.30 -11.50 5.45
C ASP A 185 16.58 -11.54 6.79
N ALA A 186 16.45 -10.38 7.45
CA ALA A 186 15.78 -10.28 8.75
C ALA A 186 14.30 -10.67 8.66
N LYS A 187 13.58 -10.23 7.60
CA LYS A 187 12.16 -10.52 7.44
C LYS A 187 11.89 -11.97 7.00
N ARG A 188 12.77 -12.57 6.22
CA ARG A 188 12.72 -14.01 5.93
C ARG A 188 12.93 -14.85 7.21
N LYS A 189 13.87 -14.44 8.05
CA LYS A 189 14.11 -15.09 9.34
C LYS A 189 12.88 -14.97 10.26
N GLU A 190 12.32 -13.77 10.41
CA GLU A 190 11.09 -13.51 11.21
C GLU A 190 9.94 -14.41 10.74
N TRP A 191 9.71 -14.49 9.42
CA TRP A 191 8.68 -15.37 8.86
C TRP A 191 8.96 -16.83 9.15
N HIS A 192 10.21 -17.30 9.00
CA HIS A 192 10.58 -18.68 9.28
C HIS A 192 10.35 -19.05 10.75
N GLU A 193 10.72 -18.18 11.67
CA GLU A 193 10.47 -18.35 13.11
C GLU A 193 8.97 -18.38 13.41
N TYR A 194 8.19 -17.46 12.84
CA TYR A 194 6.74 -17.41 13.05
C TYR A 194 6.04 -18.67 12.54
N ARG A 195 6.33 -19.11 11.31
CA ARG A 195 5.63 -20.26 10.70
C ARG A 195 5.91 -21.59 11.41
N SER A 196 6.93 -21.65 12.24
CA SER A 196 7.25 -22.84 13.04
C SER A 196 6.55 -22.86 14.40
N GLN A 197 5.87 -21.77 14.77
CA GLN A 197 5.13 -21.71 16.03
C GLN A 197 3.75 -22.35 15.87
N VAL A 198 3.36 -23.14 16.87
CA VAL A 198 2.01 -23.69 16.97
C VAL A 198 1.15 -22.69 17.74
N SER A 199 0.09 -22.19 17.11
CA SER A 199 -0.81 -21.23 17.73
C SER A 199 -1.83 -21.94 18.65
N GLU A 200 -2.37 -21.19 19.61
CA GLU A 200 -3.46 -21.65 20.46
C GLU A 200 -4.68 -22.12 19.64
N TRP A 201 -4.97 -21.41 18.54
CA TRP A 201 -6.05 -21.78 17.63
C TRP A 201 -5.81 -23.14 16.98
N GLU A 202 -4.58 -23.42 16.53
CA GLU A 202 -4.24 -24.73 15.94
C GLU A 202 -4.35 -25.87 16.97
N ILE A 203 -3.95 -25.60 18.21
CA ILE A 203 -4.10 -26.57 19.31
C ILE A 203 -5.58 -26.87 19.53
N GLN A 204 -6.43 -25.84 19.64
CA GLN A 204 -7.86 -26.02 19.88
C GLN A 204 -8.57 -26.67 18.69
N GLU A 205 -8.19 -26.30 17.46
CA GLU A 205 -8.84 -26.75 16.26
C GLU A 205 -8.43 -28.18 15.85
N TYR A 206 -7.18 -28.56 16.08
CA TYR A 206 -6.66 -29.83 15.58
C TYR A 206 -6.35 -30.85 16.69
N LEU A 207 -5.77 -30.45 17.81
CA LEU A 207 -5.31 -31.42 18.82
C LEU A 207 -6.46 -32.13 19.52
N TYR A 208 -7.61 -31.48 19.68
CA TYR A 208 -8.78 -32.07 20.40
C TYR A 208 -9.85 -32.62 19.45
N LYS A 209 -9.68 -32.54 18.15
CA LYS A 209 -10.62 -33.07 17.17
C LYS A 209 -10.18 -34.40 16.53
N TYR A 210 -8.93 -34.74 16.70
CA TYR A 210 -8.27 -35.93 16.20
C TYR A 210 -7.51 -36.61 17.34
#